data_919863f27df7f93bb6b2e6ab7318bdc0
#
_entry.id   919863f27df7f93bb6b2e6ab7318bdc0
#
_cell.length_a   1.000
_cell.length_b   1.000
_cell.length_c   1.000
_cell.angle_alpha   90.00
_cell.angle_beta   90.00
_cell.angle_gamma   90.00
#
_symmetry.space_group_name_H-M   'P 1'
#
loop_
_entity.id
_entity.type
_entity.pdbx_description
1 polymer ?
#
loop_
_entity_poly.entity_id
_entity_poly.type
_entity_poly.pdbx_seq_one_letter_code
_entity_poly.pdbx_strand_id
1 'polypeptide(L)'
;MGEVKLEDIFEILDNYDKDNITIATLGSHTSLHILQGAKEEGFRTAIVCEKGREVPYQRFDVADEYIIVDKFKDIVNEDVQQKLRDMNAIVIPHGSFVAYAGLDNVEDKFNVPMFGNRDILRWEAERDKERALLVEGEVRIPYKYDNPSEIDRPVMVKFPGARGGRGYFVASSPEEFNKKIDAMKARGWLEDSDVANAHIEEYVSGCNYCIHYFYSALEDEVELLGMDTRYESSIDGFVRMPAKDQLDIDLSPSYVVTGNHPAVIRESLLPQVFEMADKLVESAKKLVAPGLNGPFCMQTLVNDNLEVICFEISARTDGGTNTFMGGSPYSYLTHGKPMSMGLSLIHISEPTRRVV
;
A
#
# COMPACT_ATOMS: atom_id res chain seq x y z
N MET A 1 -6.70 13.47 -24.42
CA MET A 1 -5.80 14.05 -23.42
C MET A 1 -4.63 13.09 -23.39
N GLY A 2 -3.40 13.57 -23.40
CA GLY A 2 -2.20 12.73 -23.37
C GLY A 2 -1.77 12.50 -21.93
N GLU A 3 -0.90 11.53 -21.75
CA GLU A 3 -0.19 11.24 -20.50
C GLU A 3 0.38 12.52 -19.88
N VAL A 4 0.26 12.68 -18.57
CA VAL A 4 0.82 13.84 -17.84
C VAL A 4 2.34 13.76 -17.90
N LYS A 5 2.96 14.78 -18.47
CA LYS A 5 4.40 14.80 -18.64
C LYS A 5 5.11 15.28 -17.38
N LEU A 6 6.23 14.67 -17.08
CA LEU A 6 7.04 15.02 -15.91
C LEU A 6 7.54 16.49 -15.99
N GLU A 7 7.83 16.96 -17.20
CA GLU A 7 8.22 18.37 -17.44
C GLU A 7 7.12 19.35 -16.99
N ASP A 8 5.85 19.03 -17.25
CA ASP A 8 4.71 19.88 -16.86
C ASP A 8 4.60 19.96 -15.32
N ILE A 9 4.83 18.84 -14.63
CA ILE A 9 4.86 18.78 -13.16
C ILE A 9 6.01 19.62 -12.59
N PHE A 10 7.19 19.55 -13.19
CA PHE A 10 8.33 20.34 -12.75
C PHE A 10 8.11 21.84 -12.99
N GLU A 11 7.47 22.23 -14.09
CA GLU A 11 7.10 23.64 -14.34
C GLU A 11 6.13 24.15 -13.27
N ILE A 12 5.16 23.35 -12.85
CA ILE A 12 4.24 23.68 -11.76
C ILE A 12 5.01 23.87 -10.46
N LEU A 13 5.90 22.95 -10.10
CA LEU A 13 6.71 23.02 -8.89
C LEU A 13 7.67 24.20 -8.86
N ASP A 14 8.25 24.54 -9.98
CA ASP A 14 9.17 25.68 -10.10
C ASP A 14 8.44 27.03 -9.85
N ASN A 15 7.10 27.06 -10.09
CA ASN A 15 6.24 28.20 -9.83
C ASN A 15 5.64 28.23 -8.40
N TYR A 16 5.83 27.17 -7.60
CA TYR A 16 5.34 27.15 -6.22
C TYR A 16 6.15 28.05 -5.30
N ASP A 17 5.45 28.70 -4.38
CA ASP A 17 6.08 29.36 -3.23
C ASP A 17 6.54 28.28 -2.24
N LYS A 18 7.85 28.06 -2.21
CA LYS A 18 8.49 27.00 -1.43
C LYS A 18 8.39 27.20 0.09
N ASP A 19 8.18 28.43 0.53
CA ASP A 19 7.99 28.77 1.94
C ASP A 19 6.54 28.50 2.40
N ASN A 20 5.61 28.26 1.45
CA ASN A 20 4.19 28.05 1.71
C ASN A 20 3.65 26.77 1.04
N ILE A 21 4.39 25.69 1.12
CA ILE A 21 3.94 24.37 0.63
C ILE A 21 2.79 23.86 1.49
N THR A 22 1.79 23.28 0.81
CA THR A 22 0.67 22.58 1.44
C THR A 22 0.79 21.08 1.17
N ILE A 23 0.71 20.26 2.20
CA ILE A 23 0.65 18.81 2.05
C ILE A 23 -0.80 18.39 1.92
N ALA A 24 -1.14 17.74 0.81
CA ALA A 24 -2.49 17.30 0.51
C ALA A 24 -2.59 15.78 0.35
N THR A 25 -3.76 15.22 0.63
CA THR A 25 -4.06 13.80 0.38
C THR A 25 -5.56 13.54 0.23
N LEU A 26 -5.97 12.32 -0.16
CA LEU A 26 -7.37 11.90 -0.16
C LEU A 26 -7.84 11.56 1.25
N GLY A 27 -9.07 11.93 1.62
CA GLY A 27 -9.68 11.70 2.93
C GLY A 27 -10.09 10.24 3.17
N SER A 28 -9.12 9.36 3.26
CA SER A 28 -9.31 7.92 3.45
C SER A 28 -8.02 7.28 3.96
N HIS A 29 -8.09 6.00 4.32
CA HIS A 29 -6.94 5.18 4.64
C HIS A 29 -6.07 5.74 5.78
N THR A 30 -4.89 6.30 5.50
CA THR A 30 -3.88 6.80 6.45
C THR A 30 -3.75 8.32 6.48
N SER A 31 -4.74 9.03 5.98
CA SER A 31 -4.68 10.50 5.86
C SER A 31 -4.48 11.20 7.21
N LEU A 32 -5.02 10.66 8.32
CA LEU A 32 -4.80 11.22 9.66
C LEU A 32 -3.30 11.29 9.98
N HIS A 33 -2.57 10.23 9.71
CA HIS A 33 -1.14 10.12 9.98
C HIS A 33 -0.32 11.05 9.07
N ILE A 34 -0.68 11.12 7.79
CA ILE A 34 -0.03 12.01 6.81
C ILE A 34 -0.19 13.47 7.22
N LEU A 35 -1.43 13.90 7.48
CA LEU A 35 -1.73 15.30 7.80
C LEU A 35 -1.18 15.69 9.18
N GLN A 36 -1.28 14.82 10.18
CA GLN A 36 -0.68 15.08 11.49
C GLN A 36 0.82 15.29 11.38
N GLY A 37 1.52 14.42 10.64
CA GLY A 37 2.94 14.56 10.43
C GLY A 37 3.32 15.83 9.68
N ALA A 38 2.53 16.22 8.68
CA ALA A 38 2.73 17.47 7.97
C ALA A 38 2.62 18.70 8.91
N LYS A 39 1.62 18.72 9.80
CA LYS A 39 1.49 19.78 10.81
C LYS A 39 2.65 19.80 11.80
N GLU A 40 3.14 18.64 12.23
CA GLU A 40 4.30 18.54 13.13
C GLU A 40 5.56 19.14 12.50
N GLU A 41 5.71 19.04 11.19
CA GLU A 41 6.82 19.63 10.42
C GLU A 41 6.53 21.09 9.97
N GLY A 42 5.40 21.67 10.36
CA GLY A 42 5.06 23.07 10.12
C GLY A 42 4.42 23.36 8.75
N PHE A 43 4.02 22.34 8.00
CA PHE A 43 3.33 22.52 6.72
C PHE A 43 1.85 22.84 6.92
N ARG A 44 1.28 23.60 5.98
CA ARG A 44 -0.17 23.67 5.80
C ARG A 44 -0.69 22.33 5.30
N THR A 45 -1.93 22.02 5.62
CA THR A 45 -2.53 20.72 5.26
C THR A 45 -3.85 20.90 4.53
N ALA A 46 -4.08 20.06 3.50
CA ALA A 46 -5.32 20.03 2.75
C ALA A 46 -5.82 18.60 2.55
N ILE A 47 -7.13 18.42 2.53
CA ILE A 47 -7.71 17.10 2.32
C ILE A 47 -8.82 17.14 1.27
N VAL A 48 -8.78 16.19 0.32
CA VAL A 48 -9.83 15.97 -0.66
C VAL A 48 -10.73 14.85 -0.14
N CYS A 49 -11.96 15.17 0.24
CA CYS A 49 -12.91 14.23 0.87
C CYS A 49 -14.16 14.01 0.02
N GLU A 50 -14.66 12.78 -0.03
CA GLU A 50 -16.06 12.55 -0.37
C GLU A 50 -16.95 13.14 0.72
N LYS A 51 -18.08 13.72 0.31
CA LYS A 51 -19.05 14.31 1.23
C LYS A 51 -19.46 13.36 2.36
N GLY A 52 -19.30 13.82 3.59
CA GLY A 52 -19.57 13.05 4.81
C GLY A 52 -18.35 12.29 5.38
N ARG A 53 -17.27 12.18 4.63
CA ARG A 53 -16.01 11.58 5.10
C ARG A 53 -15.05 12.57 5.74
N GLU A 54 -15.35 13.86 5.72
CA GLU A 54 -14.55 14.93 6.35
C GLU A 54 -14.62 14.92 7.88
N VAL A 55 -15.66 14.33 8.46
CA VAL A 55 -15.94 14.38 9.91
C VAL A 55 -14.76 13.98 10.81
N PRO A 56 -14.04 12.85 10.59
CA PRO A 56 -12.91 12.51 11.46
C PRO A 56 -11.80 13.55 11.39
N TYR A 57 -11.50 14.09 10.21
CA TYR A 57 -10.43 15.09 10.02
C TYR A 57 -10.76 16.41 10.68
N GLN A 58 -12.03 16.83 10.65
CA GLN A 58 -12.53 18.00 11.38
C GLN A 58 -12.46 17.79 12.90
N ARG A 59 -12.83 16.60 13.38
CA ARG A 59 -12.81 16.29 14.81
C ARG A 59 -11.40 16.21 15.40
N PHE A 60 -10.42 15.75 14.64
CA PHE A 60 -9.02 15.68 15.04
C PHE A 60 -8.23 16.93 14.65
N ASP A 61 -8.84 17.86 13.93
CA ASP A 61 -8.24 19.14 13.51
C ASP A 61 -6.88 18.97 12.78
N VAL A 62 -6.82 17.98 11.90
CA VAL A 62 -5.58 17.63 11.17
C VAL A 62 -5.47 18.28 9.80
N ALA A 63 -6.52 18.90 9.28
CA ALA A 63 -6.53 19.57 7.98
C ALA A 63 -6.92 21.04 8.13
N ASP A 64 -6.17 21.93 7.47
CA ASP A 64 -6.46 23.36 7.43
C ASP A 64 -7.46 23.69 6.33
N GLU A 65 -7.44 22.94 5.21
CA GLU A 65 -8.29 23.14 4.05
C GLU A 65 -9.03 21.85 3.65
N TYR A 66 -10.29 22.00 3.22
CA TYR A 66 -11.16 20.88 2.82
C TYR A 66 -11.69 21.10 1.40
N ILE A 67 -11.37 20.17 0.49
CA ILE A 67 -11.94 20.11 -0.85
C ILE A 67 -12.94 18.94 -0.87
N ILE A 68 -14.25 19.29 -0.92
CA ILE A 68 -15.30 18.27 -0.91
C ILE A 68 -15.66 17.91 -2.35
N VAL A 69 -15.65 16.62 -2.63
CA VAL A 69 -15.97 16.02 -3.93
C VAL A 69 -17.11 15.00 -3.80
N ASP A 70 -17.74 14.63 -4.90
CA ASP A 70 -18.77 13.60 -4.88
C ASP A 70 -18.14 12.20 -4.79
N LYS A 71 -17.04 11.98 -5.52
CA LYS A 71 -16.26 10.74 -5.53
C LYS A 71 -14.75 11.03 -5.53
N PHE A 72 -13.95 10.17 -4.94
CA PHE A 72 -12.48 10.34 -4.93
C PHE A 72 -11.86 10.43 -6.33
N LYS A 73 -12.45 9.75 -7.33
CA LYS A 73 -12.00 9.90 -8.72
C LYS A 73 -12.10 11.31 -9.27
N ASP A 74 -12.91 12.18 -8.64
CA ASP A 74 -13.11 13.57 -9.06
C ASP A 74 -11.88 14.45 -8.71
N ILE A 75 -10.89 13.93 -8.02
CA ILE A 75 -9.59 14.60 -7.77
C ILE A 75 -8.91 15.02 -9.08
N VAL A 76 -9.18 14.32 -10.19
CA VAL A 76 -8.65 14.67 -11.52
C VAL A 76 -9.46 15.72 -12.28
N ASN A 77 -10.57 16.22 -11.71
CA ASN A 77 -11.32 17.33 -12.29
C ASN A 77 -10.49 18.62 -12.20
N GLU A 78 -10.47 19.41 -13.26
CA GLU A 78 -9.61 20.59 -13.35
C GLU A 78 -9.86 21.62 -12.25
N ASP A 79 -11.10 21.80 -11.82
CA ASP A 79 -11.44 22.72 -10.72
C ASP A 79 -10.86 22.27 -9.37
N VAL A 80 -10.75 20.96 -9.13
CA VAL A 80 -10.12 20.38 -7.94
C VAL A 80 -8.60 20.51 -8.03
N GLN A 81 -8.02 20.17 -9.18
CA GLN A 81 -6.58 20.27 -9.41
C GLN A 81 -6.12 21.73 -9.32
N GLN A 82 -6.88 22.68 -9.88
CA GLN A 82 -6.55 24.09 -9.80
C GLN A 82 -6.52 24.59 -8.35
N LYS A 83 -7.49 24.20 -7.52
CA LYS A 83 -7.48 24.51 -6.08
C LYS A 83 -6.23 23.97 -5.38
N LEU A 84 -5.81 22.75 -5.73
CA LEU A 84 -4.59 22.15 -5.17
C LEU A 84 -3.36 22.95 -5.61
N ARG A 85 -3.24 23.30 -6.88
CA ARG A 85 -2.12 24.11 -7.39
C ARG A 85 -2.08 25.51 -6.78
N ASP A 86 -3.24 26.17 -6.62
CA ASP A 86 -3.33 27.50 -6.00
C ASP A 86 -2.89 27.51 -4.52
N MET A 87 -2.90 26.35 -3.87
CA MET A 87 -2.38 26.16 -2.50
C MET A 87 -0.90 25.70 -2.45
N ASN A 88 -0.19 25.65 -3.57
CA ASN A 88 1.12 25.03 -3.68
C ASN A 88 1.13 23.58 -3.14
N ALA A 89 0.11 22.78 -3.47
CA ALA A 89 -0.06 21.47 -2.89
C ALA A 89 0.87 20.43 -3.49
N ILE A 90 1.53 19.66 -2.63
CA ILE A 90 2.15 18.37 -2.96
C ILE A 90 1.27 17.27 -2.39
N VAL A 91 0.85 16.36 -3.24
CA VAL A 91 -0.09 15.29 -2.87
C VAL A 91 0.68 14.04 -2.43
N ILE A 92 0.38 13.55 -1.24
CA ILE A 92 0.96 12.30 -0.73
C ILE A 92 0.03 11.13 -1.10
N PRO A 93 0.49 10.17 -1.92
CA PRO A 93 -0.31 9.03 -2.30
C PRO A 93 -0.41 7.98 -1.20
N HIS A 94 -1.54 7.30 -1.17
CA HIS A 94 -1.80 6.11 -0.35
C HIS A 94 -2.75 5.16 -1.10
N GLY A 95 -3.12 4.02 -0.53
CA GLY A 95 -3.90 2.99 -1.21
C GLY A 95 -5.18 3.44 -1.90
N SER A 96 -5.79 4.55 -1.46
CA SER A 96 -7.02 5.07 -2.10
C SER A 96 -6.78 5.70 -3.47
N PHE A 97 -5.55 6.13 -3.79
CA PHE A 97 -5.21 6.59 -5.14
C PHE A 97 -5.29 5.43 -6.15
N VAL A 98 -4.79 4.28 -5.78
CA VAL A 98 -4.89 3.07 -6.60
C VAL A 98 -6.33 2.56 -6.67
N ALA A 99 -7.00 2.46 -5.51
CA ALA A 99 -8.31 1.81 -5.40
C ALA A 99 -9.48 2.66 -5.90
N TYR A 100 -9.45 3.98 -5.73
CA TYR A 100 -10.61 4.86 -5.97
C TYR A 100 -10.39 5.94 -7.01
N ALA A 101 -9.21 6.58 -7.07
CA ALA A 101 -8.92 7.56 -8.12
C ALA A 101 -8.71 6.89 -9.47
N GLY A 102 -8.09 5.71 -9.45
CA GLY A 102 -7.77 4.89 -10.62
C GLY A 102 -6.45 5.30 -11.27
N LEU A 103 -5.61 4.32 -11.58
CA LEU A 103 -4.26 4.56 -12.08
C LEU A 103 -4.25 5.32 -13.41
N ASP A 104 -5.09 4.92 -14.37
CA ASP A 104 -5.17 5.61 -15.67
C ASP A 104 -5.55 7.10 -15.50
N ASN A 105 -6.42 7.40 -14.54
CA ASN A 105 -6.75 8.79 -14.24
C ASN A 105 -5.57 9.55 -13.62
N VAL A 106 -4.82 8.88 -12.73
CA VAL A 106 -3.65 9.49 -12.08
C VAL A 106 -2.53 9.74 -13.10
N GLU A 107 -2.27 8.78 -13.98
CA GLU A 107 -1.22 8.88 -14.99
C GLU A 107 -1.57 9.86 -16.11
N ASP A 108 -2.81 9.80 -16.63
CA ASP A 108 -3.21 10.55 -17.83
C ASP A 108 -3.72 11.96 -17.54
N LYS A 109 -4.23 12.23 -16.32
CA LYS A 109 -5.03 13.44 -16.05
C LYS A 109 -4.64 14.19 -14.79
N PHE A 110 -3.91 13.57 -13.86
CA PHE A 110 -3.61 14.22 -12.58
C PHE A 110 -2.37 15.10 -12.70
N ASN A 111 -2.59 16.36 -13.04
CA ASN A 111 -1.54 17.37 -13.24
C ASN A 111 -1.33 18.22 -11.98
N VAL A 112 -1.06 17.55 -10.85
CA VAL A 112 -0.64 18.17 -9.58
C VAL A 112 0.60 17.43 -9.09
N PRO A 113 1.59 18.13 -8.52
CA PRO A 113 2.75 17.47 -7.93
C PRO A 113 2.36 16.42 -6.91
N MET A 114 2.92 15.22 -7.06
CA MET A 114 2.68 14.09 -6.18
C MET A 114 4.02 13.56 -5.67
N PHE A 115 4.09 13.28 -4.38
CA PHE A 115 5.31 12.77 -3.75
C PHE A 115 5.61 11.34 -4.17
N GLY A 116 6.86 11.07 -4.49
CA GLY A 116 7.33 9.76 -4.89
C GLY A 116 7.23 9.50 -6.41
N ASN A 117 7.56 8.30 -6.81
CA ASN A 117 7.49 7.87 -8.20
C ASN A 117 6.06 7.45 -8.57
N ARG A 118 5.42 8.20 -9.46
CA ARG A 118 4.05 7.92 -9.91
C ARG A 118 3.91 6.57 -10.62
N ASP A 119 4.89 6.22 -11.45
CA ASP A 119 4.84 5.02 -12.28
C ASP A 119 4.90 3.73 -11.45
N ILE A 120 5.51 3.78 -10.27
CA ILE A 120 5.62 2.61 -9.39
C ILE A 120 4.27 2.16 -8.84
N LEU A 121 3.26 3.05 -8.78
CA LEU A 121 1.91 2.70 -8.34
C LEU A 121 1.27 1.66 -9.27
N ARG A 122 1.57 1.72 -10.57
CA ARG A 122 1.13 0.71 -11.53
C ARG A 122 1.87 -0.61 -11.33
N TRP A 123 3.14 -0.56 -10.97
CA TRP A 123 3.91 -1.77 -10.66
C TRP A 123 3.41 -2.47 -9.40
N GLU A 124 2.96 -1.73 -8.39
CA GLU A 124 2.26 -2.27 -7.23
C GLU A 124 0.93 -2.94 -7.61
N ALA A 125 0.12 -2.29 -8.45
CA ALA A 125 -1.24 -2.73 -8.76
C ALA A 125 -1.31 -3.94 -9.70
N GLU A 126 -0.32 -4.14 -10.57
CA GLU A 126 -0.25 -5.23 -11.53
C GLU A 126 0.62 -6.38 -10.99
N ARG A 127 0.00 -7.50 -10.60
CA ARG A 127 0.67 -8.63 -9.91
C ARG A 127 1.95 -9.13 -10.60
N ASP A 128 1.96 -9.19 -11.92
CA ASP A 128 3.15 -9.65 -12.65
C ASP A 128 4.30 -8.64 -12.58
N LYS A 129 3.99 -7.34 -12.56
CA LYS A 129 4.98 -6.28 -12.37
C LYS A 129 5.48 -6.23 -10.92
N GLU A 130 4.56 -6.32 -9.96
CA GLU A 130 4.89 -6.43 -8.54
C GLU A 130 5.85 -7.62 -8.29
N ARG A 131 5.49 -8.79 -8.84
CA ARG A 131 6.35 -9.97 -8.74
C ARG A 131 7.69 -9.78 -9.45
N ALA A 132 7.72 -9.09 -10.58
CA ALA A 132 8.98 -8.81 -11.28
C ALA A 132 9.94 -7.96 -10.43
N LEU A 133 9.43 -6.97 -9.67
CA LEU A 133 10.24 -6.22 -8.70
C LEU A 133 10.86 -7.14 -7.66
N LEU A 134 10.07 -8.02 -7.07
CA LEU A 134 10.52 -8.93 -6.02
C LEU A 134 11.52 -9.98 -6.53
N VAL A 135 11.29 -10.51 -7.74
CA VAL A 135 12.20 -11.49 -8.39
C VAL A 135 13.52 -10.84 -8.79
N GLU A 136 13.49 -9.65 -9.43
CA GLU A 136 14.71 -8.92 -9.81
C GLU A 136 15.56 -8.57 -8.58
N GLY A 137 14.91 -8.23 -7.47
CA GLY A 137 15.57 -7.96 -6.19
C GLY A 137 16.01 -9.22 -5.44
N GLU A 138 15.76 -10.41 -5.95
CA GLU A 138 16.02 -11.66 -5.23
C GLU A 138 15.40 -11.68 -3.82
N VAL A 139 14.24 -11.02 -3.68
CA VAL A 139 13.46 -11.05 -2.45
C VAL A 139 12.80 -12.42 -2.32
N ARG A 140 12.81 -12.99 -1.13
CA ARG A 140 12.16 -14.27 -0.88
C ARG A 140 10.65 -14.13 -0.96
N ILE A 141 10.04 -14.88 -1.87
CA ILE A 141 8.60 -14.85 -2.18
C ILE A 141 8.03 -16.28 -2.22
N PRO A 142 6.68 -16.45 -2.08
CA PRO A 142 6.05 -17.74 -2.27
C PRO A 142 6.34 -18.33 -3.66
N TYR A 143 6.52 -19.64 -3.74
CA TYR A 143 6.70 -20.32 -5.03
C TYR A 143 5.43 -20.16 -5.87
N LYS A 144 5.59 -19.79 -7.16
CA LYS A 144 4.48 -19.67 -8.12
C LYS A 144 4.34 -20.95 -8.93
N TYR A 145 3.12 -21.44 -9.04
CA TYR A 145 2.75 -22.55 -9.91
C TYR A 145 2.20 -22.00 -11.23
N ASP A 146 2.71 -22.46 -12.34
CA ASP A 146 2.23 -22.02 -13.65
C ASP A 146 0.99 -22.82 -14.11
N ASN A 147 0.82 -24.04 -13.57
CA ASN A 147 -0.29 -24.90 -13.94
C ASN A 147 -0.96 -25.53 -12.70
N PRO A 148 -2.30 -25.49 -12.60
CA PRO A 148 -3.00 -26.16 -11.50
C PRO A 148 -2.70 -27.66 -11.36
N SER A 149 -2.31 -28.36 -12.44
CA SER A 149 -1.93 -29.78 -12.39
C SER A 149 -0.63 -30.05 -11.64
N GLU A 150 0.16 -29.02 -11.34
CA GLU A 150 1.42 -29.12 -10.61
C GLU A 150 1.26 -28.99 -9.11
N ILE A 151 0.04 -28.74 -8.61
CA ILE A 151 -0.23 -28.57 -7.18
C ILE A 151 0.06 -29.85 -6.43
N ASP A 152 1.12 -29.84 -5.65
CA ASP A 152 1.62 -30.97 -4.84
C ASP A 152 1.58 -30.71 -3.32
N ARG A 153 1.19 -29.52 -2.92
CA ARG A 153 1.07 -29.02 -1.53
C ARG A 153 0.00 -27.95 -1.42
N PRO A 154 -0.34 -27.46 -0.22
CA PRO A 154 -1.26 -26.34 -0.07
C PRO A 154 -0.82 -25.10 -0.85
N VAL A 155 -1.71 -24.54 -1.66
CA VAL A 155 -1.53 -23.33 -2.44
C VAL A 155 -2.60 -22.30 -2.12
N MET A 156 -2.25 -21.03 -2.25
CA MET A 156 -3.19 -19.91 -2.29
C MET A 156 -3.49 -19.58 -3.76
N VAL A 157 -4.75 -19.63 -4.11
CA VAL A 157 -5.23 -19.26 -5.45
C VAL A 157 -5.86 -17.87 -5.35
N LYS A 158 -5.33 -16.90 -6.09
CA LYS A 158 -5.78 -15.51 -6.10
C LYS A 158 -6.32 -15.14 -7.49
N PHE A 159 -7.43 -14.39 -7.54
CA PHE A 159 -8.03 -13.92 -8.78
C PHE A 159 -7.79 -12.42 -8.98
N PRO A 160 -7.84 -11.91 -10.23
CA PRO A 160 -7.70 -10.50 -10.53
C PRO A 160 -8.74 -9.63 -9.80
N GLY A 161 -8.31 -8.45 -9.34
CA GLY A 161 -9.15 -7.45 -8.70
C GLY A 161 -9.36 -7.66 -7.19
N ALA A 162 -9.58 -6.56 -6.47
CA ALA A 162 -9.87 -6.57 -5.04
C ALA A 162 -11.34 -6.96 -4.81
N ARG A 163 -11.62 -8.24 -4.51
CA ARG A 163 -12.98 -8.79 -4.36
C ARG A 163 -13.40 -9.02 -2.89
N GLY A 164 -12.71 -8.38 -1.94
CA GLY A 164 -13.09 -8.40 -0.53
C GLY A 164 -13.22 -9.81 0.06
N GLY A 165 -12.18 -10.65 -0.01
CA GLY A 165 -12.17 -12.03 0.50
C GLY A 165 -12.84 -13.06 -0.41
N ARG A 166 -13.49 -12.66 -1.48
CA ARG A 166 -14.01 -13.56 -2.53
C ARG A 166 -13.01 -13.82 -3.65
N GLY A 167 -11.85 -13.19 -3.57
CA GLY A 167 -10.81 -13.21 -4.59
C GLY A 167 -9.76 -14.29 -4.42
N TYR A 168 -9.92 -15.23 -3.47
CA TYR A 168 -8.94 -16.30 -3.27
C TYR A 168 -9.50 -17.51 -2.49
N PHE A 169 -8.82 -18.64 -2.60
CA PHE A 169 -9.04 -19.85 -1.82
C PHE A 169 -7.75 -20.66 -1.67
N VAL A 170 -7.73 -21.57 -0.70
CA VAL A 170 -6.63 -22.55 -0.53
C VAL A 170 -7.05 -23.87 -1.19
N ALA A 171 -6.12 -24.55 -1.87
CA ALA A 171 -6.28 -25.90 -2.38
C ALA A 171 -5.00 -26.69 -2.16
N SER A 172 -5.12 -28.01 -1.93
CA SER A 172 -4.00 -28.91 -1.65
C SER A 172 -3.76 -29.92 -2.78
N SER A 173 -4.60 -29.91 -3.80
CA SER A 173 -4.46 -30.78 -4.99
C SER A 173 -5.17 -30.18 -6.20
N PRO A 174 -4.86 -30.67 -7.42
CA PRO A 174 -5.58 -30.30 -8.63
C PRO A 174 -7.09 -30.58 -8.56
N GLU A 175 -7.48 -31.68 -7.93
CA GLU A 175 -8.90 -32.06 -7.79
C GLU A 175 -9.63 -31.06 -6.88
N GLU A 176 -9.01 -30.68 -5.76
CA GLU A 176 -9.57 -29.68 -4.85
C GLU A 176 -9.67 -28.31 -5.51
N PHE A 177 -8.64 -27.91 -6.27
CA PHE A 177 -8.67 -26.70 -7.08
C PHE A 177 -9.87 -26.66 -8.00
N ASN A 178 -10.05 -27.69 -8.84
CA ASN A 178 -11.16 -27.77 -9.79
C ASN A 178 -12.52 -27.74 -9.09
N LYS A 179 -12.69 -28.50 -8.01
CA LYS A 179 -13.92 -28.53 -7.21
C LYS A 179 -14.29 -27.14 -6.67
N LYS A 180 -13.31 -26.37 -6.19
CA LYS A 180 -13.54 -25.01 -5.66
C LYS A 180 -13.86 -24.02 -6.78
N ILE A 181 -13.17 -24.12 -7.94
CA ILE A 181 -13.51 -23.33 -9.14
C ILE A 181 -14.96 -23.57 -9.55
N ASP A 182 -15.37 -24.82 -9.69
CA ASP A 182 -16.74 -25.16 -10.11
C ASP A 182 -17.79 -24.62 -9.13
N ALA A 183 -17.53 -24.73 -7.83
CA ALA A 183 -18.41 -24.21 -6.78
C ALA A 183 -18.52 -22.68 -6.83
N MET A 184 -17.41 -21.97 -7.08
CA MET A 184 -17.39 -20.50 -7.19
C MET A 184 -18.08 -20.01 -8.47
N LYS A 185 -17.90 -20.71 -9.61
CA LYS A 185 -18.62 -20.45 -10.85
C LYS A 185 -20.12 -20.67 -10.70
N ALA A 186 -20.55 -21.76 -10.04
CA ALA A 186 -21.95 -22.04 -9.77
C ALA A 186 -22.64 -20.95 -8.92
N ARG A 187 -21.88 -20.27 -8.05
CA ARG A 187 -22.34 -19.12 -7.27
C ARG A 187 -22.29 -17.78 -8.04
N GLY A 188 -21.80 -17.77 -9.28
CA GLY A 188 -21.60 -16.55 -10.08
C GLY A 188 -20.49 -15.63 -9.57
N TRP A 189 -19.50 -16.17 -8.86
CA TRP A 189 -18.40 -15.40 -8.30
C TRP A 189 -17.20 -15.32 -9.23
N LEU A 190 -17.06 -16.27 -10.17
CA LEU A 190 -15.97 -16.35 -11.14
C LEU A 190 -16.49 -16.55 -12.55
N GLU A 191 -15.79 -15.96 -13.50
CA GLU A 191 -15.92 -16.20 -14.94
C GLU A 191 -14.72 -17.01 -15.45
N ASP A 192 -14.79 -17.50 -16.71
CA ASP A 192 -13.68 -18.26 -17.31
C ASP A 192 -12.41 -17.42 -17.46
N SER A 193 -12.56 -16.13 -17.71
CA SER A 193 -11.46 -15.18 -17.77
C SER A 193 -10.74 -15.01 -16.42
N ASP A 194 -11.47 -15.08 -15.30
CA ASP A 194 -10.86 -15.02 -13.97
C ASP A 194 -9.99 -16.24 -13.71
N VAL A 195 -10.48 -17.43 -14.11
CA VAL A 195 -9.73 -18.68 -13.94
C VAL A 195 -8.48 -18.72 -14.81
N ALA A 196 -8.57 -18.22 -16.04
CA ALA A 196 -7.43 -18.14 -16.95
C ALA A 196 -6.32 -17.21 -16.44
N ASN A 197 -6.69 -16.21 -15.62
CA ASN A 197 -5.77 -15.24 -15.03
C ASN A 197 -5.55 -15.48 -13.53
N ALA A 198 -5.86 -16.68 -13.04
CA ALA A 198 -5.63 -17.04 -11.65
C ALA A 198 -4.13 -17.10 -11.32
N HIS A 199 -3.74 -16.48 -10.22
CA HIS A 199 -2.39 -16.58 -9.67
C HIS A 199 -2.37 -17.67 -8.60
N ILE A 200 -1.54 -18.70 -8.81
CA ILE A 200 -1.41 -19.84 -7.90
C ILE A 200 -0.03 -19.78 -7.25
N GLU A 201 0.00 -19.68 -5.95
CA GLU A 201 1.25 -19.63 -5.19
C GLU A 201 1.23 -20.54 -3.99
N GLU A 202 2.41 -20.92 -3.51
CA GLU A 202 2.57 -21.69 -2.27
C GLU A 202 1.80 -21.03 -1.12
N TYR A 203 1.03 -21.82 -0.37
CA TYR A 203 0.45 -21.37 0.89
C TYR A 203 1.52 -21.41 1.98
N VAL A 204 2.05 -20.25 2.31
CA VAL A 204 3.01 -20.09 3.39
C VAL A 204 2.27 -20.00 4.72
N SER A 205 2.46 -21.00 5.59
CA SER A 205 1.98 -20.94 6.97
C SER A 205 2.97 -20.14 7.82
N GLY A 206 2.52 -19.01 8.39
CA GLY A 206 3.39 -18.16 9.19
C GLY A 206 2.66 -16.99 9.85
N CYS A 207 3.40 -16.24 10.67
CA CYS A 207 2.90 -15.01 11.29
C CYS A 207 2.96 -13.85 10.30
N ASN A 208 1.87 -13.11 10.16
CA ASN A 208 1.81 -11.95 9.27
C ASN A 208 2.44 -10.72 9.91
N TYR A 209 3.29 -10.05 9.14
CA TYR A 209 3.83 -8.73 9.44
C TYR A 209 3.75 -7.83 8.22
N CYS A 210 3.19 -6.64 8.38
CA CYS A 210 3.30 -5.55 7.43
C CYS A 210 4.44 -4.66 7.91
N ILE A 211 5.52 -4.61 7.15
CA ILE A 211 6.75 -3.92 7.52
C ILE A 211 6.84 -2.63 6.72
N HIS A 212 6.88 -1.51 7.43
CA HIS A 212 6.83 -0.18 6.84
C HIS A 212 8.19 0.47 6.85
N TYR A 213 8.59 0.96 5.69
CA TYR A 213 9.87 1.60 5.45
C TYR A 213 9.69 2.97 4.83
N PHE A 214 10.76 3.73 4.88
CA PHE A 214 10.94 4.93 4.10
C PHE A 214 12.28 4.87 3.37
N TYR A 215 12.27 5.08 2.05
CA TYR A 215 13.51 5.25 1.29
C TYR A 215 13.73 6.73 0.99
N SER A 216 14.86 7.27 1.44
CA SER A 216 15.32 8.61 1.14
C SER A 216 16.21 8.59 -0.13
N ALA A 217 15.69 9.10 -1.23
CA ALA A 217 16.49 9.25 -2.44
C ALA A 217 17.58 10.32 -2.32
N LEU A 218 17.52 11.19 -1.29
CA LEU A 218 18.54 12.22 -1.01
C LEU A 218 19.74 11.62 -0.29
N GLU A 219 19.50 10.72 0.66
CA GLU A 219 20.54 10.10 1.48
C GLU A 219 20.95 8.72 0.98
N ASP A 220 20.18 8.17 0.03
CA ASP A 220 20.30 6.81 -0.49
C ASP A 220 20.24 5.74 0.62
N GLU A 221 19.29 5.92 1.55
CA GLU A 221 19.14 5.09 2.74
C GLU A 221 17.70 4.63 2.94
N VAL A 222 17.53 3.40 3.45
CA VAL A 222 16.25 2.84 3.85
C VAL A 222 16.11 2.90 5.36
N GLU A 223 15.05 3.54 5.84
CA GLU A 223 14.67 3.55 7.24
C GLU A 223 13.55 2.55 7.51
N LEU A 224 13.66 1.80 8.61
CA LEU A 224 12.57 0.99 9.14
C LEU A 224 11.70 1.84 10.05
N LEU A 225 10.47 2.17 9.62
CA LEU A 225 9.56 3.02 10.39
C LEU A 225 8.81 2.26 11.47
N GLY A 226 8.34 1.05 11.18
CA GLY A 226 7.54 0.27 12.10
C GLY A 226 6.93 -0.96 11.46
N MET A 227 6.14 -1.67 12.25
CA MET A 227 5.45 -2.87 11.80
C MET A 227 4.05 -2.93 12.37
N ASP A 228 3.12 -3.54 11.64
CA ASP A 228 1.80 -3.87 12.14
C ASP A 228 1.37 -5.28 11.74
N THR A 229 0.34 -5.76 12.43
CA THR A 229 -0.48 -6.88 12.03
C THR A 229 -1.92 -6.40 11.86
N ARG A 230 -2.73 -7.14 11.10
CA ARG A 230 -4.07 -6.69 10.70
C ARG A 230 -5.17 -7.46 11.39
N TYR A 231 -6.25 -6.75 11.74
CA TYR A 231 -7.54 -7.35 11.99
C TYR A 231 -8.29 -7.50 10.67
N GLU A 232 -8.77 -8.70 10.41
CA GLU A 232 -9.48 -9.03 9.17
C GLU A 232 -10.91 -9.46 9.47
N SER A 233 -11.86 -8.77 8.84
CA SER A 233 -13.28 -9.01 9.03
C SER A 233 -13.66 -10.42 8.61
N SER A 234 -14.56 -11.02 9.37
CA SER A 234 -15.09 -12.35 9.47
C SER A 234 -14.08 -13.46 9.77
N ILE A 235 -12.85 -13.49 9.18
CA ILE A 235 -11.87 -14.55 9.52
C ILE A 235 -11.48 -14.48 11.00
N ASP A 236 -11.23 -13.30 11.56
CA ASP A 236 -10.89 -13.14 12.98
C ASP A 236 -12.02 -13.58 13.93
N GLY A 237 -13.26 -13.39 13.52
CA GLY A 237 -14.42 -13.92 14.23
C GLY A 237 -14.58 -15.43 14.07
N PHE A 238 -14.39 -15.91 12.84
CA PHE A 238 -14.54 -17.31 12.49
C PHE A 238 -13.55 -18.21 13.24
N VAL A 239 -12.27 -17.86 13.29
CA VAL A 239 -11.25 -18.67 13.98
C VAL A 239 -11.41 -18.72 15.50
N ARG A 240 -12.26 -17.87 16.09
CA ARG A 240 -12.60 -17.88 17.52
C ARG A 240 -13.72 -18.87 17.87
N MET A 241 -14.42 -19.40 16.86
CA MET A 241 -15.44 -20.43 17.08
C MET A 241 -14.79 -21.78 17.37
N PRO A 242 -15.46 -22.67 18.13
CA PRO A 242 -15.04 -24.08 18.26
C PRO A 242 -14.89 -24.73 16.88
N ALA A 243 -13.90 -25.58 16.70
CA ALA A 243 -13.61 -26.22 15.40
C ALA A 243 -14.82 -26.97 14.83
N LYS A 244 -15.65 -27.58 15.69
CA LYS A 244 -16.89 -28.24 15.28
C LYS A 244 -17.85 -27.24 14.62
N ASP A 245 -18.07 -26.09 15.24
CA ASP A 245 -18.97 -25.07 14.71
C ASP A 245 -18.42 -24.45 13.40
N GLN A 246 -17.10 -24.34 13.27
CA GLN A 246 -16.47 -23.90 12.01
C GLN A 246 -16.76 -24.85 10.85
N LEU A 247 -16.81 -26.18 11.11
CA LEU A 247 -17.10 -27.21 10.10
C LEU A 247 -18.58 -27.28 9.73
N ASP A 248 -19.47 -26.96 10.68
CA ASP A 248 -20.91 -27.04 10.51
C ASP A 248 -21.54 -25.82 9.83
N ILE A 249 -20.79 -24.71 9.75
CA ILE A 249 -21.29 -23.44 9.17
C ILE A 249 -20.76 -23.24 7.74
N ASP A 250 -21.69 -23.08 6.79
CA ASP A 250 -21.34 -22.68 5.40
C ASP A 250 -21.01 -21.19 5.32
N LEU A 251 -19.88 -20.80 5.91
CA LEU A 251 -19.33 -19.45 5.83
C LEU A 251 -18.10 -19.44 4.93
N SER A 252 -18.07 -18.45 4.02
CA SER A 252 -16.84 -18.08 3.31
C SER A 252 -16.22 -16.91 4.06
N PRO A 253 -15.11 -17.09 4.80
CA PRO A 253 -14.49 -16.00 5.53
C PRO A 253 -13.99 -14.91 4.58
N SER A 254 -14.07 -13.67 5.03
CA SER A 254 -13.49 -12.52 4.34
C SER A 254 -12.27 -12.01 5.11
N TYR A 255 -11.35 -11.38 4.38
CA TYR A 255 -10.08 -10.88 4.87
C TYR A 255 -9.99 -9.36 4.66
N VAL A 256 -11.15 -8.69 4.77
CA VAL A 256 -11.20 -7.23 4.68
C VAL A 256 -10.58 -6.64 5.94
N VAL A 257 -9.52 -5.87 5.77
CA VAL A 257 -8.83 -5.21 6.88
C VAL A 257 -9.75 -4.19 7.54
N THR A 258 -9.96 -4.33 8.84
CA THR A 258 -10.81 -3.45 9.65
C THR A 258 -10.05 -2.68 10.72
N GLY A 259 -8.78 -3.02 10.94
CA GLY A 259 -7.92 -2.38 11.91
C GLY A 259 -6.52 -2.94 11.89
N ASN A 260 -5.63 -2.30 12.66
CA ASN A 260 -4.23 -2.65 12.72
C ASN A 260 -3.74 -2.67 14.17
N HIS A 261 -2.77 -3.55 14.46
CA HIS A 261 -2.03 -3.56 15.71
C HIS A 261 -0.56 -3.20 15.45
N PRO A 262 0.07 -2.34 16.27
CA PRO A 262 1.52 -2.22 16.23
C PRO A 262 2.17 -3.55 16.59
N ALA A 263 3.22 -3.89 15.88
CA ALA A 263 3.96 -5.13 16.08
C ALA A 263 5.47 -4.87 16.16
N VAL A 264 6.16 -5.81 16.82
CA VAL A 264 7.62 -5.83 16.91
C VAL A 264 8.07 -7.22 16.53
N ILE A 265 8.94 -7.34 15.55
CA ILE A 265 9.53 -8.62 15.15
C ILE A 265 10.71 -8.97 16.05
N ARG A 266 11.02 -10.25 16.14
CA ARG A 266 12.21 -10.75 16.84
C ARG A 266 13.49 -10.15 16.24
N GLU A 267 14.37 -9.59 17.08
CA GLU A 267 15.59 -8.89 16.63
C GLU A 267 16.47 -9.72 15.70
N SER A 268 16.55 -11.04 15.92
CA SER A 268 17.33 -11.94 15.06
C SER A 268 16.84 -12.03 13.60
N LEU A 269 15.64 -11.49 13.31
CA LEU A 269 15.06 -11.41 11.95
C LEU A 269 15.31 -10.05 11.29
N LEU A 270 15.73 -9.03 12.04
CA LEU A 270 15.98 -7.70 11.49
C LEU A 270 16.97 -7.68 10.32
N PRO A 271 18.06 -8.50 10.31
CA PRO A 271 18.92 -8.57 9.12
C PRO A 271 18.17 -8.93 7.84
N GLN A 272 17.23 -9.89 7.88
CA GLN A 272 16.40 -10.24 6.72
C GLN A 272 15.46 -9.09 6.35
N VAL A 273 14.92 -8.39 7.36
CA VAL A 273 14.02 -7.25 7.18
C VAL A 273 14.71 -6.11 6.43
N PHE A 274 15.93 -5.74 6.81
CA PHE A 274 16.70 -4.71 6.11
C PHE A 274 17.13 -5.15 4.72
N GLU A 275 17.71 -6.34 4.60
CA GLU A 275 18.19 -6.88 3.32
C GLU A 275 17.09 -6.90 2.25
N MET A 276 15.86 -7.32 2.62
CA MET A 276 14.76 -7.39 1.65
C MET A 276 14.30 -6.01 1.17
N ALA A 277 14.37 -4.99 2.03
CA ALA A 277 14.03 -3.62 1.68
C ALA A 277 15.06 -3.01 0.74
N ASP A 278 16.36 -3.16 1.05
CA ASP A 278 17.47 -2.71 0.18
C ASP A 278 17.36 -3.35 -1.21
N LYS A 279 17.12 -4.65 -1.28
CA LYS A 279 16.93 -5.41 -2.52
C LYS A 279 15.74 -4.89 -3.34
N LEU A 280 14.61 -4.58 -2.69
CA LEU A 280 13.45 -4.01 -3.38
C LEU A 280 13.75 -2.62 -3.95
N VAL A 281 14.43 -1.77 -3.18
CA VAL A 281 14.83 -0.43 -3.64
C VAL A 281 15.74 -0.51 -4.86
N GLU A 282 16.76 -1.35 -4.83
CA GLU A 282 17.69 -1.54 -5.95
C GLU A 282 16.99 -2.12 -7.20
N SER A 283 16.06 -3.04 -7.01
CA SER A 283 15.23 -3.56 -8.09
C SER A 283 14.35 -2.48 -8.72
N ALA A 284 13.73 -1.65 -7.88
CA ALA A 284 12.88 -0.56 -8.36
C ALA A 284 13.69 0.48 -9.16
N LYS A 285 14.91 0.81 -8.74
CA LYS A 285 15.82 1.70 -9.50
C LYS A 285 16.12 1.16 -10.90
N LYS A 286 16.26 -0.17 -11.04
CA LYS A 286 16.55 -0.81 -12.34
C LYS A 286 15.32 -0.88 -13.25
N LEU A 287 14.15 -1.22 -12.71
CA LEU A 287 12.98 -1.56 -13.51
C LEU A 287 12.03 -0.38 -13.72
N VAL A 288 11.99 0.58 -12.79
CA VAL A 288 11.01 1.69 -12.77
C VAL A 288 11.72 3.00 -12.39
N ALA A 289 12.58 3.50 -13.25
CA ALA A 289 13.30 4.74 -12.97
C ALA A 289 12.35 5.89 -12.58
N PRO A 290 12.67 6.73 -11.58
CA PRO A 290 13.91 6.76 -10.79
C PRO A 290 13.95 5.77 -9.62
N GLY A 291 13.02 4.86 -9.49
CA GLY A 291 12.92 3.88 -8.43
C GLY A 291 11.84 4.20 -7.40
N LEU A 292 11.89 3.52 -6.25
CA LEU A 292 11.12 3.90 -5.08
C LEU A 292 11.64 5.22 -4.53
N ASN A 293 10.74 6.03 -3.98
CA ASN A 293 11.07 7.22 -3.22
C ASN A 293 9.99 7.48 -2.19
N GLY A 294 10.35 7.57 -0.92
CA GLY A 294 9.42 7.77 0.17
C GLY A 294 8.93 6.48 0.81
N PRO A 295 7.70 6.49 1.38
CA PRO A 295 7.18 5.37 2.15
C PRO A 295 6.81 4.17 1.27
N PHE A 296 7.09 2.97 1.76
CA PHE A 296 6.63 1.72 1.19
C PHE A 296 6.40 0.67 2.28
N CYS A 297 5.67 -0.37 1.95
CA CYS A 297 5.40 -1.48 2.86
C CYS A 297 5.64 -2.80 2.15
N MET A 298 6.25 -3.75 2.86
CA MET A 298 6.35 -5.14 2.45
C MET A 298 5.48 -6.00 3.37
N GLN A 299 4.49 -6.67 2.78
CA GLN A 299 3.62 -7.59 3.50
C GLN A 299 4.26 -8.96 3.52
N THR A 300 4.49 -9.48 4.70
CA THR A 300 5.34 -10.66 4.89
C THR A 300 4.69 -11.71 5.78
N LEU A 301 5.18 -12.94 5.64
CA LEU A 301 4.92 -14.06 6.54
C LEU A 301 6.25 -14.55 7.12
N VAL A 302 6.28 -14.82 8.40
CA VAL A 302 7.43 -15.49 9.05
C VAL A 302 7.05 -16.93 9.33
N ASN A 303 7.70 -17.87 8.64
CA ASN A 303 7.43 -19.29 8.76
C ASN A 303 8.16 -19.96 9.96
N ASP A 304 7.94 -21.26 10.17
CA ASP A 304 8.54 -22.04 11.26
C ASP A 304 10.08 -22.10 11.20
N ASN A 305 10.67 -21.89 10.02
CA ASN A 305 12.12 -21.84 9.83
C ASN A 305 12.70 -20.46 10.14
N LEU A 306 11.88 -19.51 10.62
CA LEU A 306 12.24 -18.11 10.85
C LEU A 306 12.70 -17.39 9.57
N GLU A 307 12.06 -17.70 8.46
CA GLU A 307 12.28 -17.05 7.17
C GLU A 307 11.22 -16.01 6.93
N VAL A 308 11.64 -14.80 6.57
CA VAL A 308 10.76 -13.70 6.20
C VAL A 308 10.45 -13.80 4.70
N ILE A 309 9.18 -14.01 4.36
CA ILE A 309 8.72 -14.26 2.99
C ILE A 309 7.75 -13.14 2.61
N CYS A 310 8.09 -12.35 1.60
CA CYS A 310 7.24 -11.26 1.09
C CYS A 310 6.23 -11.80 0.08
N PHE A 311 4.95 -11.47 0.25
CA PHE A 311 3.90 -11.91 -0.67
C PHE A 311 3.15 -10.76 -1.36
N GLU A 312 3.37 -9.52 -0.92
CA GLU A 312 2.78 -8.30 -1.49
C GLU A 312 3.59 -7.08 -1.07
N ILE A 313 3.62 -6.06 -1.93
CA ILE A 313 4.20 -4.76 -1.61
C ILE A 313 3.19 -3.64 -1.77
N SER A 314 3.43 -2.53 -1.09
CA SER A 314 2.75 -1.27 -1.30
C SER A 314 3.82 -0.21 -1.52
N ALA A 315 3.92 0.32 -2.72
CA ALA A 315 4.94 1.31 -3.10
C ALA A 315 4.53 2.76 -2.75
N ARG A 316 3.84 2.93 -1.65
CA ARG A 316 3.27 4.18 -1.11
C ARG A 316 2.97 4.00 0.38
N THR A 317 2.39 5.02 1.01
CA THR A 317 1.91 4.91 2.38
C THR A 317 0.83 3.83 2.51
N ASP A 318 1.05 2.81 3.35
CA ASP A 318 0.11 1.72 3.59
C ASP A 318 -0.77 1.95 4.84
N GLY A 319 -1.74 1.04 5.06
CA GLY A 319 -2.84 1.18 6.04
C GLY A 319 -2.44 1.15 7.50
N GLY A 320 -1.34 0.48 7.84
CA GLY A 320 -0.90 0.27 9.21
C GLY A 320 -0.19 1.46 9.87
N THR A 321 0.18 2.47 9.11
CA THR A 321 1.06 3.55 9.58
C THR A 321 0.47 4.45 10.67
N ASN A 322 -0.86 4.51 10.81
CA ASN A 322 -1.51 5.23 11.91
C ASN A 322 -1.10 4.70 13.30
N THR A 323 -0.66 3.44 13.40
CA THR A 323 -0.21 2.83 14.65
C THR A 323 1.08 3.46 15.19
N PHE A 324 1.85 4.16 14.33
CA PHE A 324 3.16 4.72 14.68
C PHE A 324 3.08 6.14 15.27
N MET A 325 1.92 6.80 15.21
CA MET A 325 1.73 8.14 15.77
C MET A 325 2.04 8.18 17.27
N GLY A 326 1.75 7.10 17.98
CA GLY A 326 2.09 6.93 19.40
C GLY A 326 3.51 6.43 19.67
N GLY A 327 4.26 6.12 18.64
CA GLY A 327 5.63 5.64 18.66
C GLY A 327 5.81 4.22 18.13
N SER A 328 6.87 4.06 17.35
CA SER A 328 7.43 2.76 16.96
C SER A 328 8.80 2.62 17.61
N PRO A 329 9.19 1.44 18.12
CA PRO A 329 10.53 1.27 18.69
C PRO A 329 11.62 1.53 17.65
N TYR A 330 11.38 1.24 16.38
CA TYR A 330 12.36 1.41 15.32
C TYR A 330 12.60 2.88 14.98
N SER A 331 11.55 3.65 14.69
CA SER A 331 11.68 5.09 14.47
C SER A 331 12.16 5.84 15.73
N TYR A 332 11.78 5.36 16.93
CA TYR A 332 12.31 5.93 18.18
C TYR A 332 13.82 5.71 18.34
N LEU A 333 14.33 4.53 17.96
CA LEU A 333 15.78 4.26 18.02
C LEU A 333 16.57 5.14 17.05
N THR A 334 16.01 5.45 15.89
CA THR A 334 16.63 6.31 14.88
C THR A 334 16.59 7.79 15.30
N HIS A 335 15.43 8.28 15.80
CA HIS A 335 15.17 9.71 15.97
C HIS A 335 15.07 10.17 17.44
N GLY A 336 15.06 9.27 18.42
CA GLY A 336 14.96 9.57 19.85
C GLY A 336 13.60 10.13 20.29
N LYS A 337 12.58 10.09 19.43
CA LYS A 337 11.21 10.55 19.70
C LYS A 337 10.20 9.75 18.89
N PRO A 338 8.91 9.71 19.29
CA PRO A 338 7.85 9.21 18.44
C PRO A 338 7.83 9.99 17.13
N MET A 339 7.67 9.27 16.02
CA MET A 339 7.65 9.87 14.67
C MET A 339 6.38 9.45 13.95
N SER A 340 5.70 10.43 13.39
CA SER A 340 4.66 10.20 12.39
C SER A 340 5.28 10.03 11.00
N MET A 341 4.46 9.81 9.97
CA MET A 341 4.94 9.83 8.57
C MET A 341 5.42 11.20 8.10
N GLY A 342 5.34 12.22 8.95
CA GLY A 342 5.95 13.53 8.74
C GLY A 342 7.44 13.48 8.40
N LEU A 343 8.12 12.43 8.84
CA LEU A 343 9.49 12.16 8.42
C LEU A 343 9.65 12.17 6.90
N SER A 344 8.72 11.57 6.19
CA SER A 344 8.72 11.59 4.72
C SER A 344 8.63 13.01 4.16
N LEU A 345 8.07 13.93 4.92
CA LEU A 345 7.84 15.32 4.51
C LEU A 345 9.03 16.23 4.76
N ILE A 346 9.97 15.85 5.63
CA ILE A 346 11.24 16.57 5.82
C ILE A 346 12.01 16.63 4.49
N HIS A 347 11.94 15.56 3.71
CA HIS A 347 12.58 15.47 2.41
C HIS A 347 11.89 16.27 1.29
N ILE A 348 10.65 16.74 1.53
CA ILE A 348 9.92 17.62 0.60
C ILE A 348 10.33 19.08 0.77
N SER A 349 10.77 19.49 1.96
CA SER A 349 11.17 20.89 2.25
C SER A 349 12.39 21.34 1.46
N GLU A 350 13.17 20.41 0.89
CA GLU A 350 14.16 20.69 -0.13
C GLU A 350 13.68 20.15 -1.50
N PRO A 351 12.81 20.90 -2.23
CA PRO A 351 12.24 20.43 -3.48
C PRO A 351 13.34 20.39 -4.56
N THR A 352 14.07 19.31 -4.56
CA THR A 352 14.90 18.96 -5.69
C THR A 352 14.06 18.16 -6.69
N ARG A 353 14.32 18.32 -7.99
CA ARG A 353 13.71 17.54 -9.09
C ARG A 353 13.84 16.01 -8.92
N ARG A 354 14.46 15.56 -7.82
CA ARG A 354 14.66 14.13 -7.48
C ARG A 354 13.56 13.56 -6.58
N VAL A 355 12.69 14.40 -6.03
CA VAL A 355 11.71 14.00 -5.00
C VAL A 355 10.27 13.90 -5.54
N VAL A 356 10.04 14.37 -6.75
CA VAL A 356 8.72 14.39 -7.41
C VAL A 356 8.73 13.61 -8.71
#